data_6d0509473468c97600780af0aa3b2291
#
_entry.id   6d0509473468c97600780af0aa3b2291
#
_cell.length_a   1.000
_cell.length_b   1.000
_cell.length_c   1.000
_cell.angle_alpha   90.00
_cell.angle_beta   90.00
_cell.angle_gamma   90.00
#
_symmetry.space_group_name_H-M   'P 1'
#
loop_
_entity.id
_entity.type
_entity.pdbx_description
1 polymer ?
#
loop_
_entity_poly.entity_id
_entity_poly.type
_entity_poly.pdbx_seq_one_letter_code
_entity_poly.pdbx_strand_id
1 'polypeptide(L)'
;MTRASWLVLLFALAARAQSPAAKTENDARNLRGIWQATGNAHLNLENKGVIVDPANGKIPYKAEARAAVELNFKDRAKLDPVLACFQPALPRATLLPEPFQIFQSTSQNADRVTIVYQHVHAYRVIFTDGRPHYDEGIEFYMGDSRGHWDGNTLVIDATNFKPETWLDGTGHFHSSKLHVIERYTRTDPNIMRYEATIEDPEVLERPFTIRVNLTRHTEPNFQLVEHECERDAKGVYRHPAPFLKGLVP
;
A
#
# COMPACT_ATOMS: atom_id res chain seq x y z
N MET A 1 5.61 -58.87 41.15
CA MET A 1 4.43 -58.10 40.68
C MET A 1 4.87 -56.68 40.37
N THR A 2 5.27 -56.42 39.18
CA THR A 2 5.78 -55.12 38.72
C THR A 2 4.70 -54.43 37.89
N ARG A 3 4.20 -53.28 38.39
CA ARG A 3 3.23 -52.43 37.68
C ARG A 3 3.97 -51.52 36.72
N ALA A 4 3.77 -51.68 35.42
CA ALA A 4 4.23 -50.78 34.40
C ALA A 4 3.24 -49.60 34.27
N SER A 5 3.68 -48.37 34.57
CA SER A 5 2.94 -47.12 34.34
C SER A 5 3.16 -46.68 32.90
N TRP A 6 2.10 -46.67 32.12
CA TRP A 6 2.11 -46.07 30.76
C TRP A 6 1.86 -44.58 30.85
N LEU A 7 2.87 -43.79 30.54
CA LEU A 7 2.74 -42.32 30.34
C LEU A 7 2.18 -42.07 28.94
N VAL A 8 0.95 -41.61 28.87
CA VAL A 8 0.35 -41.13 27.62
C VAL A 8 0.77 -39.68 27.42
N LEU A 9 1.70 -39.44 26.53
CA LEU A 9 2.05 -38.09 26.06
C LEU A 9 0.95 -37.62 25.08
N LEU A 10 0.13 -36.68 25.51
CA LEU A 10 -0.81 -35.93 24.69
C LEU A 10 -0.01 -34.86 23.94
N PHE A 11 0.31 -35.10 22.65
CA PHE A 11 0.75 -34.07 21.74
C PHE A 11 -0.46 -33.21 21.36
N ALA A 12 -0.54 -31.99 21.91
CA ALA A 12 -1.44 -30.98 21.41
C ALA A 12 -0.94 -30.49 20.04
N LEU A 13 -1.52 -30.99 18.95
CA LEU A 13 -1.37 -30.38 17.63
C LEU A 13 -2.05 -29.00 17.67
N ALA A 14 -1.25 -27.95 17.73
CA ALA A 14 -1.73 -26.61 17.43
C ALA A 14 -2.15 -26.58 15.95
N ALA A 15 -3.46 -26.61 15.70
CA ALA A 15 -4.01 -26.42 14.37
C ALA A 15 -3.69 -24.98 13.96
N ARG A 16 -2.70 -24.81 13.08
CA ARG A 16 -2.49 -23.55 12.37
C ARG A 16 -3.75 -23.28 11.57
N ALA A 17 -4.44 -22.20 11.91
CA ALA A 17 -5.57 -21.72 11.11
C ALA A 17 -5.04 -21.29 9.75
N GLN A 18 -5.15 -22.16 8.76
CA GLN A 18 -4.80 -21.86 7.37
C GLN A 18 -5.85 -20.90 6.82
N SER A 19 -5.45 -19.70 6.42
CA SER A 19 -6.32 -18.80 5.66
C SER A 19 -6.71 -19.49 4.35
N PRO A 20 -8.01 -19.71 4.09
CA PRO A 20 -8.42 -20.40 2.86
C PRO A 20 -8.05 -19.57 1.63
N ALA A 21 -7.37 -20.19 0.68
CA ALA A 21 -7.07 -19.57 -0.61
C ALA A 21 -8.35 -19.23 -1.38
N ALA A 22 -8.35 -18.10 -2.10
CA ALA A 22 -9.45 -17.74 -3.00
C ALA A 22 -9.59 -18.78 -4.11
N LYS A 23 -10.70 -19.52 -4.16
CA LYS A 23 -10.86 -20.72 -4.99
C LYS A 23 -11.35 -20.39 -6.41
N THR A 24 -12.09 -19.30 -6.60
CA THR A 24 -12.74 -18.95 -7.87
C THR A 24 -12.53 -17.47 -8.21
N GLU A 25 -12.83 -17.08 -9.44
CA GLU A 25 -12.78 -15.68 -9.86
C GLU A 25 -13.79 -14.79 -9.10
N ASN A 26 -14.93 -15.37 -8.71
CA ASN A 26 -15.99 -14.69 -7.98
C ASN A 26 -15.82 -14.74 -6.45
N ASP A 27 -14.76 -15.37 -5.95
CA ASP A 27 -14.47 -15.37 -4.53
C ASP A 27 -14.12 -13.94 -4.07
N ALA A 28 -14.81 -13.44 -3.05
CA ALA A 28 -14.60 -12.09 -2.52
C ALA A 28 -13.18 -11.86 -1.99
N ARG A 29 -12.44 -12.92 -1.67
CA ARG A 29 -11.01 -12.87 -1.31
C ARG A 29 -10.06 -12.91 -2.51
N ASN A 30 -10.58 -13.03 -3.73
CA ASN A 30 -9.77 -13.01 -4.94
C ASN A 30 -9.50 -11.55 -5.35
N LEU A 31 -8.34 -11.02 -4.96
CA LEU A 31 -7.90 -9.67 -5.31
C LEU A 31 -7.01 -9.65 -6.57
N ARG A 32 -6.75 -10.81 -7.19
CA ARG A 32 -5.89 -10.91 -8.39
C ARG A 32 -6.39 -10.01 -9.50
N GLY A 33 -5.47 -9.44 -10.24
CA GLY A 33 -5.76 -8.60 -11.40
C GLY A 33 -4.99 -7.30 -11.39
N ILE A 34 -5.26 -6.49 -12.41
CA ILE A 34 -4.67 -5.16 -12.54
C ILE A 34 -5.70 -4.14 -12.08
N TRP A 35 -5.28 -3.26 -11.19
CA TRP A 35 -6.12 -2.29 -10.52
C TRP A 35 -5.54 -0.88 -10.67
N GLN A 36 -6.40 0.11 -10.61
CA GLN A 36 -6.02 1.52 -10.70
C GLN A 36 -6.91 2.35 -9.78
N ALA A 37 -6.31 3.31 -9.07
CA ALA A 37 -7.07 4.23 -8.24
C ALA A 37 -7.88 5.20 -9.12
N THR A 38 -9.10 5.47 -8.69
CA THR A 38 -9.96 6.47 -9.33
C THR A 38 -9.78 7.83 -8.66
N GLY A 39 -9.72 8.89 -9.47
CA GLY A 39 -9.61 10.27 -8.97
C GLY A 39 -8.16 10.73 -8.82
N ASN A 40 -7.96 11.77 -8.03
CA ASN A 40 -6.72 12.50 -7.92
C ASN A 40 -6.19 12.60 -6.48
N ALA A 41 -6.46 11.58 -5.64
CA ALA A 41 -5.99 11.53 -4.26
C ALA A 41 -4.45 11.57 -4.16
N HIS A 42 -3.74 11.04 -5.17
CA HIS A 42 -2.29 11.08 -5.26
C HIS A 42 -1.72 12.51 -5.36
N LEU A 43 -2.49 13.45 -5.87
CA LEU A 43 -2.10 14.86 -5.93
C LEU A 43 -2.30 15.55 -4.58
N ASN A 44 -3.44 15.31 -3.93
CA ASN A 44 -3.74 15.91 -2.64
C ASN A 44 -4.74 15.05 -1.87
N LEU A 45 -4.31 14.51 -0.74
CA LEU A 45 -5.16 13.73 0.15
C LEU A 45 -6.30 14.55 0.77
N GLU A 46 -6.12 15.87 0.91
CA GLU A 46 -7.17 16.77 1.45
C GLU A 46 -8.23 17.13 0.41
N ASN A 47 -8.23 16.51 -0.79
CA ASN A 47 -9.32 16.63 -1.75
C ASN A 47 -10.61 16.09 -1.15
N LYS A 48 -11.74 16.74 -1.49
CA LYS A 48 -13.07 16.42 -0.96
C LYS A 48 -13.39 14.92 -1.11
N GLY A 49 -13.71 14.30 0.01
CA GLY A 49 -14.17 12.91 0.07
C GLY A 49 -13.05 11.85 0.09
N VAL A 50 -11.78 12.25 0.09
CA VAL A 50 -10.64 11.32 0.24
C VAL A 50 -10.44 10.97 1.71
N ILE A 51 -10.25 11.97 2.58
CA ILE A 51 -10.19 11.75 4.02
C ILE A 51 -11.61 11.55 4.55
N VAL A 52 -11.83 10.41 5.20
CA VAL A 52 -13.13 10.05 5.80
C VAL A 52 -13.13 10.20 7.31
N ASP A 53 -11.99 10.21 7.93
CA ASP A 53 -11.73 10.57 9.33
C ASP A 53 -10.39 11.31 9.43
N PRO A 54 -10.37 12.54 9.95
CA PRO A 54 -11.49 13.34 10.52
C PRO A 54 -12.47 13.86 9.47
N ALA A 55 -13.70 14.13 9.92
CA ALA A 55 -14.79 14.60 9.07
C ALA A 55 -14.54 15.96 8.39
N ASN A 56 -13.60 16.77 8.90
CA ASN A 56 -13.20 18.04 8.28
C ASN A 56 -12.35 17.86 7.02
N GLY A 57 -11.93 16.61 6.71
CA GLY A 57 -11.14 16.28 5.52
C GLY A 57 -9.72 16.85 5.54
N LYS A 58 -9.15 17.12 6.72
CA LYS A 58 -7.80 17.66 6.90
C LYS A 58 -6.90 16.66 7.60
N ILE A 59 -5.64 16.59 7.15
CA ILE A 59 -4.63 15.83 7.85
C ILE A 59 -4.30 16.52 9.18
N PRO A 60 -4.40 15.81 10.31
CA PRO A 60 -4.23 16.40 11.64
C PRO A 60 -2.74 16.57 12.01
N TYR A 61 -2.00 17.36 11.21
CA TYR A 61 -0.61 17.66 11.51
C TYR A 61 -0.48 18.51 12.77
N LYS A 62 0.58 18.25 13.55
CA LYS A 62 1.08 19.19 14.57
C LYS A 62 1.45 20.52 13.92
N ALA A 63 1.45 21.59 14.69
CA ALA A 63 1.67 22.95 14.17
C ALA A 63 3.00 23.10 13.42
N GLU A 64 4.07 22.52 13.97
CA GLU A 64 5.41 22.56 13.36
C GLU A 64 5.46 21.78 12.04
N ALA A 65 4.82 20.62 12.01
CA ALA A 65 4.74 19.81 10.81
C ALA A 65 3.90 20.47 9.71
N ARG A 66 2.83 21.18 10.06
CA ARG A 66 2.01 21.95 9.13
C ARG A 66 2.85 23.03 8.42
N ALA A 67 3.70 23.74 9.14
CA ALA A 67 4.58 24.73 8.55
C ALA A 67 5.56 24.11 7.53
N ALA A 68 6.08 22.90 7.81
CA ALA A 68 6.94 22.18 6.87
C ALA A 68 6.18 21.76 5.60
N VAL A 69 4.91 21.32 5.71
CA VAL A 69 4.07 21.02 4.52
C VAL A 69 3.91 22.25 3.63
N GLU A 70 3.71 23.44 4.20
CA GLU A 70 3.59 24.67 3.42
C GLU A 70 4.89 25.02 2.67
N LEU A 71 6.05 24.76 3.25
CA LEU A 71 7.35 24.92 2.57
C LEU A 71 7.52 23.90 1.46
N ASN A 72 7.23 22.63 1.72
CA ASN A 72 7.26 21.58 0.70
C ASN A 72 6.34 21.92 -0.48
N PHE A 73 5.14 22.42 -0.20
CA PHE A 73 4.18 22.80 -1.24
C PHE A 73 4.71 23.91 -2.18
N LYS A 74 5.40 24.91 -1.64
CA LYS A 74 5.97 26.00 -2.44
C LYS A 74 6.99 25.50 -3.45
N ASP A 75 7.84 24.57 -3.03
CA ASP A 75 8.95 24.06 -3.85
C ASP A 75 8.71 22.64 -4.38
N ARG A 76 7.46 22.13 -4.34
CA ARG A 76 7.09 20.75 -4.68
C ARG A 76 7.60 20.28 -6.05
N ALA A 77 7.67 21.17 -7.02
CA ALA A 77 8.19 20.82 -8.35
C ALA A 77 9.67 20.41 -8.34
N LYS A 78 10.40 20.72 -7.26
CA LYS A 78 11.81 20.34 -7.08
C LYS A 78 12.01 19.32 -5.99
N LEU A 79 11.15 19.35 -4.96
CA LEU A 79 11.31 18.58 -3.73
C LEU A 79 10.52 17.27 -3.73
N ASP A 80 9.51 17.11 -4.60
CA ASP A 80 8.69 15.89 -4.63
C ASP A 80 9.58 14.69 -4.96
N PRO A 81 9.70 13.71 -4.01
CA PRO A 81 10.56 12.54 -4.18
C PRO A 81 10.18 11.69 -5.40
N VAL A 82 8.89 11.63 -5.74
CA VAL A 82 8.41 10.90 -6.91
C VAL A 82 8.97 11.50 -8.21
N LEU A 83 9.09 12.83 -8.30
CA LEU A 83 9.71 13.49 -9.44
C LEU A 83 11.23 13.24 -9.51
N ALA A 84 11.85 12.90 -8.37
CA ALA A 84 13.25 12.51 -8.27
C ALA A 84 13.44 10.97 -8.37
N CYS A 85 12.40 10.24 -8.81
CA CYS A 85 12.43 8.80 -9.03
C CYS A 85 12.57 7.92 -7.78
N PHE A 86 12.25 8.45 -6.61
CA PHE A 86 12.09 7.60 -5.44
C PHE A 86 10.80 6.78 -5.54
N GLN A 87 10.80 5.60 -4.95
CA GLN A 87 9.59 4.83 -4.78
C GLN A 87 8.60 5.62 -3.90
N PRO A 88 7.31 5.65 -4.24
CA PRO A 88 6.36 6.63 -3.68
C PRO A 88 5.90 6.35 -2.25
N ALA A 89 6.27 5.21 -1.66
CA ALA A 89 5.76 4.71 -0.38
C ALA A 89 4.23 4.60 -0.34
N LEU A 90 3.66 4.46 0.85
CA LEU A 90 2.23 4.31 1.10
C LEU A 90 1.66 5.55 1.81
N PRO A 91 0.41 5.91 1.53
CA PRO A 91 -0.53 5.26 0.60
C PRO A 91 -0.32 5.67 -0.86
N ARG A 92 0.62 6.59 -1.15
CA ARG A 92 0.77 7.24 -2.45
C ARG A 92 0.95 6.25 -3.60
N ALA A 93 1.72 5.16 -3.40
CA ALA A 93 1.92 4.13 -4.43
C ALA A 93 0.59 3.56 -4.96
N THR A 94 -0.36 3.28 -4.07
CA THR A 94 -1.67 2.75 -4.42
C THR A 94 -2.57 3.80 -5.07
N LEU A 95 -2.30 5.09 -4.82
CA LEU A 95 -3.12 6.21 -5.29
C LEU A 95 -2.65 6.81 -6.60
N LEU A 96 -1.43 6.50 -7.05
CA LEU A 96 -0.90 7.00 -8.32
C LEU A 96 -1.81 6.63 -9.49
N PRO A 97 -1.80 7.44 -10.58
CA PRO A 97 -2.63 7.18 -11.76
C PRO A 97 -2.17 5.97 -12.57
N GLU A 98 -0.95 5.49 -12.34
CA GLU A 98 -0.44 4.28 -12.95
C GLU A 98 -1.07 3.04 -12.31
N PRO A 99 -1.39 1.99 -13.11
CA PRO A 99 -1.96 0.77 -12.59
C PRO A 99 -0.95 -0.06 -11.77
N PHE A 100 -1.49 -0.95 -10.95
CA PHE A 100 -0.71 -1.96 -10.23
C PHE A 100 -1.38 -3.33 -10.35
N GLN A 101 -0.60 -4.39 -10.21
CA GLN A 101 -1.08 -5.77 -10.30
C GLN A 101 -0.92 -6.49 -8.96
N ILE A 102 -2.00 -7.16 -8.55
CA ILE A 102 -2.02 -8.03 -7.38
C ILE A 102 -1.84 -9.47 -7.83
N PHE A 103 -0.81 -10.12 -7.30
CA PHE A 103 -0.54 -11.55 -7.41
C PHE A 103 -0.88 -12.22 -6.10
N GLN A 104 -1.76 -13.20 -6.16
CA GLN A 104 -2.19 -13.98 -5.01
C GLN A 104 -2.14 -15.44 -5.37
N SER A 105 -1.45 -16.24 -4.59
CA SER A 105 -1.43 -17.69 -4.79
C SER A 105 -2.79 -18.30 -4.51
N THR A 106 -3.16 -19.29 -5.29
CA THR A 106 -4.36 -20.12 -5.06
C THR A 106 -4.06 -21.36 -4.21
N SER A 107 -2.79 -21.58 -3.84
CA SER A 107 -2.39 -22.66 -2.95
C SER A 107 -2.95 -22.45 -1.55
N GLN A 108 -3.38 -23.51 -0.90
CA GLN A 108 -3.84 -23.49 0.50
C GLN A 108 -2.73 -23.06 1.47
N ASN A 109 -1.48 -23.24 1.07
CA ASN A 109 -0.30 -22.85 1.86
C ASN A 109 0.29 -21.50 1.39
N ALA A 110 -0.53 -20.66 0.74
CA ALA A 110 -0.09 -19.34 0.33
C ALA A 110 0.23 -18.48 1.56
N ASP A 111 1.47 -18.07 1.66
CA ASP A 111 2.02 -17.30 2.77
C ASP A 111 2.22 -15.82 2.42
N ARG A 112 1.80 -15.40 1.21
CA ARG A 112 2.05 -14.05 0.73
C ARG A 112 1.10 -13.59 -0.37
N VAL A 113 0.94 -12.27 -0.45
CA VAL A 113 0.38 -11.52 -1.57
C VAL A 113 1.48 -10.60 -2.09
N THR A 114 1.63 -10.48 -3.41
CA THR A 114 2.59 -9.55 -4.02
C THR A 114 1.84 -8.50 -4.80
N ILE A 115 2.20 -7.23 -4.60
CA ILE A 115 1.69 -6.11 -5.37
C ILE A 115 2.86 -5.52 -6.16
N VAL A 116 2.70 -5.44 -7.47
CA VAL A 116 3.66 -4.84 -8.40
C VAL A 116 3.03 -3.56 -8.96
N TYR A 117 3.69 -2.45 -8.77
CA TYR A 117 3.26 -1.14 -9.26
C TYR A 117 3.98 -0.85 -10.58
N GLN A 118 3.26 -0.29 -11.56
CA GLN A 118 3.90 0.14 -12.80
C GLN A 118 4.91 1.26 -12.55
N HIS A 119 4.61 2.16 -11.60
CA HIS A 119 5.47 3.28 -11.25
C HIS A 119 6.82 2.81 -10.72
N VAL A 120 7.90 3.16 -11.43
CA VAL A 120 9.32 2.86 -11.13
C VAL A 120 9.56 1.40 -10.69
N HIS A 121 8.77 0.46 -11.22
CA HIS A 121 8.83 -0.97 -10.89
C HIS A 121 8.81 -1.27 -9.38
N ALA A 122 8.14 -0.41 -8.60
CA ALA A 122 7.98 -0.65 -7.18
C ALA A 122 7.20 -1.95 -6.93
N TYR A 123 7.56 -2.69 -5.91
CA TYR A 123 6.81 -3.88 -5.51
C TYR A 123 6.81 -4.04 -3.99
N ARG A 124 5.84 -4.78 -3.51
CA ARG A 124 5.75 -5.20 -2.11
C ARG A 124 5.42 -6.67 -2.01
N VAL A 125 6.01 -7.34 -1.05
CA VAL A 125 5.60 -8.69 -0.62
C VAL A 125 4.93 -8.56 0.74
N ILE A 126 3.67 -8.91 0.81
CA ILE A 126 2.87 -8.93 2.03
C ILE A 126 2.87 -10.36 2.56
N PHE A 127 3.56 -10.61 3.66
CA PHE A 127 3.58 -11.92 4.29
C PHE A 127 2.33 -12.11 5.13
N THR A 128 1.63 -13.25 4.94
CA THR A 128 0.37 -13.58 5.61
C THR A 128 0.50 -14.79 6.54
N ASP A 129 1.71 -15.17 6.89
CA ASP A 129 2.04 -16.32 7.74
C ASP A 129 2.20 -15.98 9.23
N GLY A 130 1.93 -14.71 9.61
CA GLY A 130 2.00 -14.25 11.00
C GLY A 130 3.41 -13.96 11.51
N ARG A 131 4.43 -13.89 10.62
CA ARG A 131 5.77 -13.46 11.03
C ARG A 131 5.77 -11.99 11.49
N PRO A 132 6.65 -11.61 12.44
CA PRO A 132 6.76 -10.23 12.88
C PRO A 132 7.36 -9.33 11.79
N HIS A 133 7.24 -8.03 11.99
CA HIS A 133 8.00 -7.03 11.24
C HIS A 133 9.50 -7.15 11.50
N TYR A 134 10.29 -6.55 10.63
CA TYR A 134 11.72 -6.37 10.87
C TYR A 134 11.96 -5.47 12.09
N ASP A 135 13.11 -5.63 12.71
CA ASP A 135 13.54 -4.80 13.83
C ASP A 135 13.62 -3.32 13.44
N GLU A 136 13.50 -2.44 14.43
CA GLU A 136 13.69 -1.01 14.22
C GLU A 136 15.09 -0.70 13.63
N GLY A 137 15.14 0.30 12.74
CA GLY A 137 16.36 0.72 12.05
C GLY A 137 16.59 0.04 10.70
N ILE A 138 15.78 -0.97 10.32
CA ILE A 138 15.75 -1.49 8.95
C ILE A 138 14.58 -0.79 8.23
N GLU A 139 14.87 0.12 7.30
CA GLU A 139 13.89 0.95 6.64
C GLU A 139 13.84 0.72 5.13
N PHE A 140 12.63 0.81 4.57
CA PHE A 140 12.34 0.59 3.15
C PHE A 140 11.50 1.75 2.60
N TYR A 141 11.66 2.08 1.32
CA TYR A 141 10.78 3.07 0.67
C TYR A 141 9.31 2.63 0.67
N MET A 142 9.04 1.34 0.42
CA MET A 142 7.69 0.79 0.36
C MET A 142 7.22 0.22 1.71
N GLY A 143 8.02 0.39 2.77
CA GLY A 143 7.77 -0.19 4.08
C GLY A 143 7.90 -1.71 4.13
N ASP A 144 7.81 -2.27 5.32
CA ASP A 144 7.72 -3.69 5.60
C ASP A 144 6.26 -4.06 5.86
N SER A 145 5.71 -5.01 5.12
CA SER A 145 4.27 -5.31 5.10
C SER A 145 3.94 -6.69 5.66
N ARG A 146 2.99 -6.74 6.59
CA ARG A 146 2.39 -7.97 7.12
C ARG A 146 0.90 -7.95 6.87
N GLY A 147 0.32 -9.09 6.53
CA GLY A 147 -1.10 -9.15 6.18
C GLY A 147 -1.84 -10.29 6.87
N HIS A 148 -3.14 -10.09 6.99
CA HIS A 148 -4.07 -11.15 7.40
C HIS A 148 -5.44 -10.90 6.76
N TRP A 149 -6.29 -11.92 6.78
CA TRP A 149 -7.66 -11.82 6.29
C TRP A 149 -8.62 -11.59 7.45
N ASP A 150 -9.37 -10.49 7.38
CA ASP A 150 -10.51 -10.18 8.23
C ASP A 150 -11.79 -10.33 7.40
N GLY A 151 -12.46 -11.48 7.53
CA GLY A 151 -13.55 -11.82 6.63
C GLY A 151 -13.10 -11.86 5.17
N ASN A 152 -13.66 -10.98 4.33
CA ASN A 152 -13.32 -10.82 2.92
C ASN A 152 -12.36 -9.65 2.65
N THR A 153 -11.82 -9.04 3.68
CA THR A 153 -10.90 -7.91 3.59
C THR A 153 -9.48 -8.38 3.84
N LEU A 154 -8.55 -8.06 2.94
CA LEU A 154 -7.13 -8.16 3.21
C LEU A 154 -6.73 -6.94 4.03
N VAL A 155 -6.28 -7.16 5.25
CA VAL A 155 -5.71 -6.13 6.13
C VAL A 155 -4.20 -6.23 6.04
N ILE A 156 -3.55 -5.10 5.79
CA ILE A 156 -2.09 -5.02 5.70
C ILE A 156 -1.62 -4.00 6.72
N ASP A 157 -0.72 -4.44 7.56
CA ASP A 157 0.05 -3.62 8.50
C ASP A 157 1.39 -3.30 7.87
N ALA A 158 1.76 -2.03 7.75
CA ALA A 158 2.99 -1.59 7.12
C ALA A 158 3.72 -0.56 7.97
N THR A 159 4.99 -0.86 8.26
CA THR A 159 5.91 -0.05 9.09
C THR A 159 7.27 0.08 8.43
N ASN A 160 8.27 0.58 9.14
CA ASN A 160 9.67 0.63 8.70
C ASN A 160 9.85 1.44 7.39
N PHE A 161 9.20 2.59 7.30
CA PHE A 161 9.30 3.48 6.15
C PHE A 161 10.51 4.42 6.25
N LYS A 162 11.15 4.64 5.11
CA LYS A 162 12.11 5.74 4.94
C LYS A 162 11.39 7.08 4.91
N PRO A 163 11.87 8.11 5.66
CA PRO A 163 11.17 9.39 5.79
C PRO A 163 11.29 10.31 4.57
N GLU A 164 12.07 9.93 3.55
CA GLU A 164 12.30 10.78 2.38
C GLU A 164 11.13 10.83 1.41
N THR A 165 10.04 10.12 1.68
CA THR A 165 8.86 10.05 0.79
C THR A 165 7.73 10.96 1.29
N TRP A 166 6.77 11.22 0.41
CA TRP A 166 5.57 12.01 0.70
C TRP A 166 4.31 11.19 0.56
N LEU A 167 3.29 11.53 1.36
CA LEU A 167 1.97 10.89 1.32
C LEU A 167 1.18 11.24 0.04
N ASP A 168 1.48 12.42 -0.56
CA ASP A 168 0.88 12.91 -1.81
C ASP A 168 1.76 13.96 -2.53
N GLY A 169 1.26 14.52 -3.62
CA GLY A 169 1.98 15.51 -4.45
C GLY A 169 1.97 16.94 -3.93
N THR A 170 1.33 17.21 -2.79
CA THR A 170 1.28 18.56 -2.18
C THR A 170 2.25 18.75 -1.03
N GLY A 171 3.14 17.78 -0.80
CA GLY A 171 4.18 17.91 0.20
C GLY A 171 3.80 17.43 1.60
N HIS A 172 2.70 16.70 1.70
CA HIS A 172 2.35 16.00 2.93
C HIS A 172 3.38 14.90 3.20
N PHE A 173 4.23 15.12 4.17
CA PHE A 173 5.34 14.25 4.53
C PHE A 173 5.02 13.42 5.78
N HIS A 174 5.91 12.51 6.11
CA HIS A 174 5.87 11.67 7.30
C HIS A 174 7.27 11.51 7.89
N SER A 175 7.37 10.97 9.11
CA SER A 175 8.62 10.57 9.72
C SER A 175 8.92 9.08 9.48
N SER A 176 10.03 8.57 10.02
CA SER A 176 10.33 7.13 10.03
C SER A 176 9.40 6.32 10.95
N LYS A 177 8.56 7.01 11.75
CA LYS A 177 7.56 6.39 12.62
C LYS A 177 6.19 6.24 11.92
N LEU A 178 6.15 6.44 10.60
CA LEU A 178 4.96 6.17 9.81
C LEU A 178 4.51 4.72 9.99
N HIS A 179 3.23 4.56 10.31
CA HIS A 179 2.53 3.29 10.35
C HIS A 179 1.27 3.41 9.50
N VAL A 180 1.07 2.48 8.57
CA VAL A 180 -0.08 2.48 7.66
C VAL A 180 -0.81 1.15 7.78
N ILE A 181 -2.09 1.21 8.15
CA ILE A 181 -2.97 0.04 8.16
C ILE A 181 -3.89 0.14 6.94
N GLU A 182 -3.66 -0.72 5.96
CA GLU A 182 -4.44 -0.75 4.72
C GLU A 182 -5.51 -1.83 4.76
N ARG A 183 -6.65 -1.58 4.11
CA ARG A 183 -7.76 -2.52 3.99
C ARG A 183 -8.20 -2.59 2.53
N TYR A 184 -8.08 -3.74 1.92
CA TYR A 184 -8.51 -4.02 0.56
C TYR A 184 -9.76 -4.90 0.59
N THR A 185 -10.91 -4.35 0.23
CA THR A 185 -12.19 -5.06 0.23
C THR A 185 -12.79 -5.04 -1.17
N ARG A 186 -12.89 -6.19 -1.82
CA ARG A 186 -13.58 -6.31 -3.11
C ARG A 186 -15.09 -6.18 -2.88
N THR A 187 -15.67 -5.09 -3.35
CA THR A 187 -17.10 -4.77 -3.19
C THR A 187 -17.94 -5.18 -4.40
N ASP A 188 -17.28 -5.34 -5.55
CA ASP A 188 -17.86 -5.73 -6.83
C ASP A 188 -16.78 -6.50 -7.62
N PRO A 189 -17.11 -7.31 -8.64
CA PRO A 189 -16.11 -7.97 -9.49
C PRO A 189 -15.02 -7.04 -10.02
N ASN A 190 -15.34 -5.78 -10.31
CA ASN A 190 -14.44 -4.80 -10.90
C ASN A 190 -14.18 -3.57 -10.01
N ILE A 191 -14.67 -3.58 -8.76
CA ILE A 191 -14.45 -2.50 -7.82
C ILE A 191 -13.90 -3.03 -6.50
N MET A 192 -12.84 -2.43 -6.04
CA MET A 192 -12.25 -2.70 -4.73
C MET A 192 -12.18 -1.40 -3.93
N ARG A 193 -12.72 -1.42 -2.72
CA ARG A 193 -12.58 -0.33 -1.77
C ARG A 193 -11.21 -0.46 -1.10
N TYR A 194 -10.46 0.60 -1.19
CA TYR A 194 -9.20 0.78 -0.48
C TYR A 194 -9.40 1.80 0.64
N GLU A 195 -9.00 1.43 1.84
CA GLU A 195 -8.96 2.30 3.00
C GLU A 195 -7.56 2.22 3.59
N ALA A 196 -7.01 3.35 4.01
CA ALA A 196 -5.75 3.38 4.74
C ALA A 196 -5.89 4.30 5.95
N THR A 197 -5.53 3.77 7.12
CA THR A 197 -5.35 4.54 8.35
C THR A 197 -3.87 4.85 8.47
N ILE A 198 -3.55 6.11 8.59
CA ILE A 198 -2.19 6.66 8.65
C ILE A 198 -1.94 7.17 10.07
N GLU A 199 -0.92 6.65 10.69
CA GLU A 199 -0.46 7.01 12.03
C GLU A 199 1.00 7.46 11.95
N ASP A 200 1.33 8.55 12.61
CA ASP A 200 2.70 9.01 12.76
C ASP A 200 2.80 9.91 14.00
N PRO A 201 3.22 9.36 15.13
CA PRO A 201 3.22 10.10 16.42
C PRO A 201 4.21 11.27 16.45
N GLU A 202 5.17 11.33 15.51
CA GLU A 202 6.13 12.44 15.47
C GLU A 202 5.52 13.68 14.79
N VAL A 203 4.70 13.51 13.76
CA VAL A 203 4.20 14.63 12.94
C VAL A 203 2.68 14.85 13.03
N LEU A 204 1.91 13.83 13.44
CA LEU A 204 0.45 13.91 13.54
C LEU A 204 -0.01 14.04 15.01
N GLU A 205 -1.10 14.78 15.23
CA GLU A 205 -1.78 14.87 16.54
C GLU A 205 -2.58 13.60 16.84
N ARG A 206 -3.10 12.94 15.79
CA ARG A 206 -3.84 11.68 15.83
C ARG A 206 -3.83 10.98 14.47
N PRO A 207 -4.18 9.69 14.40
CA PRO A 207 -4.41 9.01 13.13
C PRO A 207 -5.49 9.67 12.27
N PHE A 208 -5.38 9.45 10.95
CA PHE A 208 -6.44 9.80 9.99
C PHE A 208 -6.66 8.66 9.00
N THR A 209 -7.85 8.60 8.41
CA THR A 209 -8.23 7.53 7.47
C THR A 209 -8.67 8.12 6.14
N ILE A 210 -8.12 7.56 5.07
CA ILE A 210 -8.54 7.82 3.69
C ILE A 210 -9.36 6.67 3.14
N ARG A 211 -10.20 6.96 2.13
CA ARG A 211 -10.94 5.95 1.37
C ARG A 211 -10.99 6.33 -0.09
N VAL A 212 -10.64 5.39 -0.98
CA VAL A 212 -10.79 5.53 -2.43
C VAL A 212 -11.30 4.21 -3.03
N ASN A 213 -11.86 4.28 -4.22
CA ASN A 213 -12.18 3.09 -5.00
C ASN A 213 -11.04 2.81 -5.99
N LEU A 214 -10.78 1.53 -6.17
CA LEU A 214 -9.89 1.01 -7.21
C LEU A 214 -10.75 0.32 -8.24
N THR A 215 -10.51 0.60 -9.52
CA THR A 215 -11.19 -0.04 -10.64
C THR A 215 -10.28 -1.10 -11.26
N ARG A 216 -10.84 -2.25 -11.59
CA ARG A 216 -10.13 -3.33 -12.25
C ARG A 216 -10.07 -3.08 -13.76
N HIS A 217 -8.90 -3.27 -14.34
CA HIS A 217 -8.75 -3.36 -15.79
C HIS A 217 -9.30 -4.69 -16.30
N THR A 218 -10.24 -4.62 -17.24
CA THR A 218 -10.91 -5.77 -17.86
C THR A 218 -10.70 -5.84 -19.37
N GLU A 219 -9.98 -4.89 -19.93
CA GLU A 219 -9.65 -4.81 -21.34
C GLU A 219 -8.83 -6.03 -21.77
N PRO A 220 -9.12 -6.65 -22.91
CA PRO A 220 -8.35 -7.78 -23.40
C PRO A 220 -6.87 -7.42 -23.57
N ASN A 221 -6.00 -8.27 -23.05
CA ASN A 221 -4.53 -8.12 -23.12
C ASN A 221 -3.96 -6.87 -22.42
N PHE A 222 -4.71 -6.21 -21.53
CA PHE A 222 -4.16 -5.13 -20.73
C PHE A 222 -3.05 -5.68 -19.81
N GLN A 223 -1.92 -5.01 -19.78
CA GLN A 223 -0.76 -5.39 -18.96
C GLN A 223 -0.05 -4.15 -18.45
N LEU A 224 0.70 -4.31 -17.36
CA LEU A 224 1.62 -3.28 -16.94
C LEU A 224 2.72 -3.10 -17.99
N VAL A 225 3.11 -1.86 -18.20
CA VAL A 225 4.23 -1.51 -19.11
C VAL A 225 5.42 -1.02 -18.29
N GLU A 226 6.59 -1.09 -18.87
CA GLU A 226 7.77 -0.50 -18.26
C GLU A 226 7.59 1.00 -18.07
N HIS A 227 7.96 1.46 -16.89
CA HIS A 227 7.92 2.87 -16.53
C HIS A 227 9.24 3.21 -15.82
N GLU A 228 10.25 3.45 -16.64
CA GLU A 228 11.57 3.84 -16.17
C GLU A 228 11.65 5.34 -15.91
N CYS A 229 12.43 5.68 -14.93
CA CYS A 229 12.76 7.04 -14.61
C CYS A 229 14.14 7.34 -15.19
N GLU A 230 14.18 8.09 -16.27
CA GLU A 230 15.41 8.41 -16.98
C GLU A 230 16.00 9.77 -16.55
N ARG A 231 17.33 9.87 -16.56
CA ARG A 231 18.02 11.14 -16.47
C ARG A 231 18.27 11.68 -17.87
N ASP A 232 17.91 12.94 -18.09
CA ASP A 232 18.31 13.63 -19.32
C ASP A 232 19.83 13.95 -19.33
N ALA A 233 20.32 14.43 -20.45
CA ALA A 233 21.73 14.81 -20.61
C ALA A 233 22.22 15.89 -19.62
N LYS A 234 21.31 16.55 -18.91
CA LYS A 234 21.61 17.55 -17.86
C LYS A 234 21.54 16.94 -16.46
N GLY A 235 21.31 15.62 -16.36
CA GLY A 235 21.14 14.90 -15.09
C GLY A 235 19.81 15.14 -14.38
N VAL A 236 18.86 15.81 -15.05
CA VAL A 236 17.50 16.02 -14.55
C VAL A 236 16.69 14.77 -14.82
N TYR A 237 16.04 14.25 -13.79
CA TYR A 237 15.12 13.14 -13.96
C TYR A 237 13.93 13.58 -14.82
N ARG A 238 13.65 12.81 -15.85
CA ARG A 238 12.45 12.93 -16.63
C ARG A 238 11.57 11.73 -16.36
N HIS A 239 10.45 11.97 -15.75
CA HIS A 239 9.34 11.07 -15.86
C HIS A 239 9.04 10.92 -17.35
N PRO A 240 8.91 9.72 -17.89
CA PRO A 240 8.37 9.53 -19.22
C PRO A 240 6.90 9.98 -19.17
N ALA A 241 6.67 11.29 -19.14
CA ALA A 241 5.37 11.86 -19.41
C ALA A 241 5.32 12.13 -20.91
N PRO A 242 4.32 11.78 -21.58
CA PRO A 242 3.00 11.28 -21.22
C PRO A 242 2.69 9.97 -21.94
N PHE A 243 3.10 8.87 -21.41
CA PHE A 243 2.71 7.56 -21.94
C PHE A 243 1.19 7.37 -21.97
N LEU A 244 0.46 8.16 -21.17
CA LEU A 244 -0.99 8.04 -21.04
C LEU A 244 -1.80 8.76 -22.13
N LYS A 245 -1.19 9.58 -23.01
CA LYS A 245 -1.93 10.26 -24.08
C LYS A 245 -2.36 9.37 -25.25
N GLY A 246 -1.98 8.10 -25.28
CA GLY A 246 -2.29 7.21 -26.41
C GLY A 246 -2.69 5.79 -26.02
N LEU A 247 -2.69 5.43 -24.73
CA LEU A 247 -2.99 4.06 -24.28
C LEU A 247 -4.27 3.95 -23.47
N VAL A 248 -4.95 5.05 -23.18
CA VAL A 248 -6.31 5.05 -22.65
C VAL A 248 -7.21 5.54 -23.77
N PRO A 249 -8.19 4.71 -24.25
CA PRO A 249 -9.19 5.13 -25.21
C PRO A 249 -10.09 6.23 -24.67
#